data_5bcb1fa61ae0930a0df21d63b38df980
#
_entry.id   5bcb1fa61ae0930a0df21d63b38df980
#
_cell.length_a   1.000
_cell.length_b   1.000
_cell.length_c   1.000
_cell.angle_alpha   90.00
_cell.angle_beta   90.00
_cell.angle_gamma   90.00
#
_symmetry.space_group_name_H-M   'P 1'
#
loop_
_entity.id
_entity.type
_entity.pdbx_description
1 polymer ?
#
loop_
_entity_poly.entity_id
_entity_poly.type
_entity_poly.pdbx_seq_one_letter_code
_entity_poly.pdbx_strand_id
1 'polypeptide(L)'
;MNTSGFGAVPGCIALYYRLTIPETPRYTFDVARDVEQASEDVQAYKQGKSHGEPDEITRATTNNQAAQQLDIPKASWADFIAHYKQWRFGKVLLGTAGSWFFLDVAYYGLGLNNSVILSAIGYSGGHNMYEVFYKTAVGNLILVCAGAIPGYWVSVATIDTLGRKPIQFMGFSILTVLFIIIGFAYHKLSGHALLALYVVAQFFFNFGPNSTTFIVPGECFPTRYRSTSHGLSAASGKVGAIIAQVVFGPLRTKGAAPGATGAAASPWLNHVMQIFALFMFLGLLTTFLIPETKRKTLEELAGEVPGTPNYDPALARYTAGAQKSGHSSHEGIAHEIQPEKIV
;
A
#
# COMPACT_ATOMS: atom_id res chain seq x y z
N MET A 1 21.88 23.30 -15.88
CA MET A 1 20.65 22.58 -16.27
C MET A 1 20.08 21.92 -15.02
N ASN A 2 18.91 22.34 -14.55
CA ASN A 2 18.38 21.89 -13.26
C ASN A 2 17.91 20.44 -13.36
N THR A 3 18.65 19.51 -12.78
CA THR A 3 18.29 18.08 -12.68
C THR A 3 16.92 17.85 -12.03
N SER A 4 16.47 18.77 -11.16
CA SER A 4 15.15 18.74 -10.55
C SER A 4 14.00 18.89 -11.56
N GLY A 5 14.19 19.63 -12.66
CA GLY A 5 13.18 19.79 -13.70
C GLY A 5 12.99 18.54 -14.57
N PHE A 6 14.04 17.72 -14.72
CA PHE A 6 13.95 16.49 -15.51
C PHE A 6 13.03 15.45 -14.85
N GLY A 7 12.97 15.43 -13.51
CA GLY A 7 12.05 14.56 -12.76
C GLY A 7 10.56 14.87 -12.98
N ALA A 8 10.21 16.09 -13.44
CA ALA A 8 8.83 16.44 -13.72
C ALA A 8 8.29 15.83 -15.04
N VAL A 9 9.16 15.51 -16.00
CA VAL A 9 8.77 14.98 -17.31
C VAL A 9 8.00 13.66 -17.21
N PRO A 10 8.49 12.62 -16.50
CA PRO A 10 7.70 11.42 -16.26
C PRO A 10 6.39 11.69 -15.53
N GLY A 11 6.38 12.67 -14.61
CA GLY A 11 5.18 13.08 -13.89
C GLY A 11 4.11 13.70 -14.82
N CYS A 12 4.50 14.52 -15.78
CA CYS A 12 3.59 15.09 -16.77
C CYS A 12 3.01 14.02 -17.72
N ILE A 13 3.84 13.05 -18.13
CA ILE A 13 3.38 11.91 -18.93
C ILE A 13 2.38 11.08 -18.13
N ALA A 14 2.70 10.77 -16.88
CA ALA A 14 1.79 10.03 -16.00
C ALA A 14 0.48 10.77 -15.73
N LEU A 15 0.50 12.10 -15.66
CA LEU A 15 -0.70 12.94 -15.51
C LEU A 15 -1.65 12.77 -16.69
N TYR A 16 -1.13 12.78 -17.92
CA TYR A 16 -1.96 12.54 -19.11
C TYR A 16 -2.67 11.18 -19.02
N TYR A 17 -1.96 10.10 -18.74
CA TYR A 17 -2.59 8.79 -18.61
C TYR A 17 -3.58 8.73 -17.43
N ARG A 18 -3.31 9.40 -16.31
CA ARG A 18 -4.24 9.46 -15.16
C ARG A 18 -5.57 10.15 -15.50
N LEU A 19 -5.55 11.14 -16.38
CA LEU A 19 -6.76 11.84 -16.81
C LEU A 19 -7.55 11.07 -17.86
N THR A 20 -6.90 10.12 -18.54
CA THR A 20 -7.51 9.32 -19.62
C THR A 20 -7.88 7.89 -19.19
N ILE A 21 -7.47 7.44 -18.02
CA ILE A 21 -7.86 6.13 -17.48
C ILE A 21 -9.35 6.18 -17.11
N PRO A 22 -10.18 5.26 -17.67
CA PRO A 22 -11.58 5.14 -17.29
C PRO A 22 -11.72 4.70 -15.83
N GLU A 23 -12.88 4.95 -15.25
CA GLU A 23 -13.25 4.41 -13.95
C GLU A 23 -13.24 2.88 -13.97
N THR A 24 -13.05 2.27 -12.81
CA THR A 24 -13.06 0.80 -12.74
C THR A 24 -14.48 0.29 -12.99
N PRO A 25 -14.66 -0.74 -13.85
CA PRO A 25 -15.99 -1.32 -14.13
C PRO A 25 -16.75 -1.71 -12.85
N ARG A 26 -16.01 -2.07 -11.81
CA ARG A 26 -16.59 -2.39 -10.51
C ARG A 26 -17.17 -1.17 -9.79
N TYR A 27 -16.50 -0.02 -9.83
CA TYR A 27 -17.04 1.21 -9.27
C TYR A 27 -18.29 1.65 -10.04
N THR A 28 -18.24 1.57 -11.37
CA THR A 28 -19.36 1.91 -12.24
C THR A 28 -20.56 1.01 -11.98
N PHE A 29 -20.34 -0.29 -11.77
CA PHE A 29 -21.41 -1.25 -11.47
C PHE A 29 -21.94 -1.11 -10.02
N ASP A 30 -21.05 -1.15 -9.01
CA ASP A 30 -21.47 -1.27 -7.59
C ASP A 30 -21.90 0.07 -6.99
N VAL A 31 -21.26 1.17 -7.39
CA VAL A 31 -21.45 2.50 -6.79
C VAL A 31 -22.25 3.42 -7.69
N ALA A 32 -21.86 3.58 -8.95
CA ALA A 32 -22.58 4.41 -9.90
C ALA A 32 -23.86 3.74 -10.41
N ARG A 33 -23.96 2.41 -10.27
CA ARG A 33 -25.10 1.58 -10.70
C ARG A 33 -25.41 1.67 -12.19
N ASP A 34 -24.41 1.99 -12.97
CA ASP A 34 -24.48 2.03 -14.42
C ASP A 34 -23.92 0.73 -14.99
N VAL A 35 -24.84 -0.22 -15.27
CA VAL A 35 -24.50 -1.57 -15.76
C VAL A 35 -24.00 -1.52 -17.20
N GLU A 36 -24.52 -0.59 -17.99
CA GLU A 36 -24.18 -0.43 -19.39
C GLU A 36 -22.76 0.09 -19.54
N GLN A 37 -22.43 1.18 -18.85
CA GLN A 37 -21.07 1.72 -18.79
C GLN A 37 -20.07 0.71 -18.23
N ALA A 38 -20.43 -0.04 -17.20
CA ALA A 38 -19.57 -1.08 -16.65
C ALA A 38 -19.28 -2.19 -17.66
N SER A 39 -20.27 -2.58 -18.48
CA SER A 39 -20.08 -3.55 -19.56
C SER A 39 -19.17 -3.03 -20.67
N GLU A 40 -19.33 -1.77 -21.06
CA GLU A 40 -18.45 -1.12 -22.04
C GLU A 40 -17.01 -1.00 -21.53
N ASP A 41 -16.81 -0.63 -20.27
CA ASP A 41 -15.50 -0.56 -19.64
C ASP A 41 -14.79 -1.93 -19.64
N VAL A 42 -15.53 -3.03 -19.39
CA VAL A 42 -15.01 -4.40 -19.48
C VAL A 42 -14.63 -4.77 -20.91
N GLN A 43 -15.47 -4.41 -21.88
CA GLN A 43 -15.18 -4.68 -23.31
C GLN A 43 -13.99 -3.86 -23.80
N ALA A 44 -13.90 -2.58 -23.46
CA ALA A 44 -12.77 -1.73 -23.78
C ALA A 44 -11.46 -2.29 -23.20
N TYR A 45 -11.49 -2.74 -21.95
CA TYR A 45 -10.35 -3.38 -21.31
C TYR A 45 -9.91 -4.66 -22.02
N LYS A 46 -10.87 -5.55 -22.38
CA LYS A 46 -10.58 -6.80 -23.10
C LYS A 46 -10.01 -6.55 -24.48
N GLN A 47 -10.40 -5.48 -25.16
CA GLN A 47 -9.95 -5.12 -26.51
C GLN A 47 -8.66 -4.29 -26.49
N GLY A 48 -8.15 -3.91 -25.33
CA GLY A 48 -6.97 -3.03 -25.20
C GLY A 48 -7.22 -1.63 -25.79
N LYS A 49 -8.48 -1.21 -25.93
CA LYS A 49 -8.85 0.12 -26.42
C LYS A 49 -9.05 1.05 -25.23
N SER A 50 -8.39 2.18 -25.24
CA SER A 50 -8.77 3.36 -24.48
C SER A 50 -10.08 3.89 -25.05
N HIS A 51 -11.01 4.32 -24.21
CA HIS A 51 -12.35 4.80 -24.54
C HIS A 51 -12.52 5.24 -25.99
N GLY A 52 -13.29 4.46 -26.76
CA GLY A 52 -13.88 4.90 -28.01
C GLY A 52 -15.18 5.65 -27.73
N GLU A 53 -15.56 6.58 -28.58
CA GLU A 53 -16.87 7.24 -28.48
C GLU A 53 -17.99 6.19 -28.46
N PRO A 54 -19.02 6.35 -27.59
CA PRO A 54 -20.15 5.43 -27.53
C PRO A 54 -20.84 5.33 -28.90
N ASP A 55 -21.09 4.08 -29.33
CA ASP A 55 -21.79 3.82 -30.59
C ASP A 55 -23.18 4.48 -30.58
N GLU A 56 -23.66 5.01 -31.72
CA GLU A 56 -24.96 5.70 -31.80
C GLU A 56 -26.14 4.85 -31.34
N ILE A 57 -26.02 3.51 -31.45
CA ILE A 57 -27.02 2.54 -30.99
C ILE A 57 -27.12 2.56 -29.47
N THR A 58 -25.98 2.66 -28.76
CA THR A 58 -25.90 2.72 -27.30
C THR A 58 -26.52 4.02 -26.76
N ARG A 59 -26.33 5.17 -27.44
CA ARG A 59 -26.95 6.43 -27.07
C ARG A 59 -28.50 6.40 -27.19
N ALA A 60 -29.05 5.69 -28.14
CA ALA A 60 -30.49 5.57 -28.33
C ALA A 60 -31.14 4.70 -27.23
N THR A 61 -30.44 3.67 -26.77
CA THR A 61 -30.92 2.76 -25.71
C THR A 61 -30.83 3.42 -24.33
N THR A 62 -29.77 4.16 -24.04
CA THR A 62 -29.57 4.90 -22.78
C THR A 62 -30.63 5.97 -22.54
N ASN A 63 -31.09 6.68 -23.61
CA ASN A 63 -32.15 7.66 -23.48
C ASN A 63 -33.53 7.09 -23.11
N ASN A 64 -33.78 5.81 -23.42
CA ASN A 64 -35.04 5.14 -23.04
C ASN A 64 -34.97 4.48 -21.63
N GLN A 65 -33.79 4.21 -21.08
CA GLN A 65 -33.61 3.62 -19.76
C GLN A 65 -33.38 4.65 -18.65
N ALA A 66 -33.19 5.92 -18.97
CA ALA A 66 -33.01 7.01 -17.99
C ALA A 66 -34.22 7.19 -17.02
N ALA A 67 -35.34 6.46 -17.23
CA ALA A 67 -36.51 6.49 -16.37
C ALA A 67 -36.35 5.64 -15.07
N GLN A 68 -35.33 4.83 -14.94
CA GLN A 68 -35.03 4.09 -13.71
C GLN A 68 -33.61 4.42 -13.19
N GLN A 69 -33.32 5.68 -12.95
CA GLN A 69 -32.16 6.05 -12.17
C GLN A 69 -32.35 5.52 -10.74
N LEU A 70 -31.67 4.42 -10.44
CA LEU A 70 -31.47 3.93 -9.08
C LEU A 70 -30.84 5.07 -8.28
N ASP A 71 -31.38 5.37 -7.11
CA ASP A 71 -30.88 6.42 -6.23
C ASP A 71 -29.40 6.17 -5.90
N ILE A 72 -28.52 6.96 -6.52
CA ILE A 72 -27.07 6.84 -6.35
C ILE A 72 -26.73 7.40 -4.98
N PRO A 73 -26.21 6.60 -4.05
CA PRO A 73 -25.89 7.10 -2.72
C PRO A 73 -24.77 8.13 -2.80
N LYS A 74 -25.07 9.38 -2.44
CA LYS A 74 -24.09 10.48 -2.43
C LYS A 74 -22.98 10.19 -1.44
N ALA A 75 -21.74 10.50 -1.80
CA ALA A 75 -20.60 10.44 -0.88
C ALA A 75 -20.86 11.41 0.30
N SER A 76 -20.77 10.91 1.53
CA SER A 76 -21.01 11.68 2.76
C SER A 76 -20.00 11.29 3.83
N TRP A 77 -19.37 12.30 4.43
CA TRP A 77 -18.50 12.09 5.58
C TRP A 77 -19.27 11.54 6.79
N ALA A 78 -20.54 11.92 6.95
CA ALA A 78 -21.39 11.38 8.01
C ALA A 78 -21.60 9.88 7.88
N ASP A 79 -21.83 9.39 6.66
CA ASP A 79 -21.98 7.99 6.35
C ASP A 79 -20.66 7.22 6.55
N PHE A 80 -19.54 7.77 6.09
CA PHE A 80 -18.20 7.21 6.33
C PHE A 80 -17.93 7.05 7.82
N ILE A 81 -18.16 8.09 8.62
CA ILE A 81 -17.96 8.06 10.07
C ILE A 81 -18.92 7.05 10.73
N ALA A 82 -20.18 7.01 10.31
CA ALA A 82 -21.16 6.06 10.85
C ALA A 82 -20.74 4.60 10.59
N HIS A 83 -20.20 4.29 9.42
CA HIS A 83 -19.67 2.98 9.07
C HIS A 83 -18.47 2.60 9.96
N TYR A 84 -17.45 3.45 10.02
CA TYR A 84 -16.21 3.15 10.78
C TYR A 84 -16.34 3.34 12.30
N LYS A 85 -17.38 4.00 12.79
CA LYS A 85 -17.73 4.04 14.23
C LYS A 85 -18.03 2.63 14.77
N GLN A 86 -18.52 1.72 13.94
CA GLN A 86 -18.69 0.33 14.32
C GLN A 86 -17.30 -0.32 14.48
N TRP A 87 -16.98 -0.82 15.69
CA TRP A 87 -15.66 -1.40 16.01
C TRP A 87 -15.20 -2.47 15.04
N ARG A 88 -16.14 -3.23 14.51
CA ARG A 88 -15.90 -4.28 13.51
C ARG A 88 -15.14 -3.74 12.28
N PHE A 89 -15.53 -2.59 11.73
CA PHE A 89 -14.91 -1.94 10.57
C PHE A 89 -13.81 -0.97 11.00
N GLY A 90 -14.05 -0.23 12.09
CA GLY A 90 -13.09 0.74 12.62
C GLY A 90 -11.76 0.11 13.02
N LYS A 91 -11.78 -1.11 13.59
CA LYS A 91 -10.54 -1.83 13.92
C LYS A 91 -9.67 -2.14 12.70
N VAL A 92 -10.29 -2.42 11.53
CA VAL A 92 -9.57 -2.70 10.29
C VAL A 92 -8.90 -1.43 9.78
N LEU A 93 -9.63 -0.31 9.78
CA LEU A 93 -9.07 0.99 9.39
C LEU A 93 -7.93 1.41 10.34
N LEU A 94 -8.11 1.23 11.65
CA LEU A 94 -7.05 1.48 12.63
C LEU A 94 -5.84 0.57 12.41
N GLY A 95 -6.08 -0.70 12.08
CA GLY A 95 -5.04 -1.68 11.78
C GLY A 95 -4.23 -1.31 10.55
N THR A 96 -4.88 -0.95 9.44
CA THR A 96 -4.21 -0.58 8.20
C THR A 96 -3.48 0.76 8.32
N ALA A 97 -4.12 1.78 8.89
CA ALA A 97 -3.51 3.08 9.10
C ALA A 97 -2.35 3.00 10.12
N GLY A 98 -2.54 2.30 11.24
CA GLY A 98 -1.50 2.11 12.25
C GLY A 98 -0.30 1.34 11.73
N SER A 99 -0.52 0.22 11.02
CA SER A 99 0.58 -0.57 10.44
C SER A 99 1.39 0.27 9.44
N TRP A 100 0.74 1.05 8.60
CA TRP A 100 1.42 1.92 7.64
C TRP A 100 2.19 3.04 8.34
N PHE A 101 1.57 3.68 9.34
CA PHE A 101 2.23 4.71 10.15
C PHE A 101 3.51 4.20 10.80
N PHE A 102 3.42 3.08 11.53
CA PHE A 102 4.56 2.52 12.27
C PHE A 102 5.66 2.02 11.33
N LEU A 103 5.29 1.46 10.17
CA LEU A 103 6.25 1.12 9.13
C LEU A 103 7.02 2.35 8.65
N ASP A 104 6.28 3.38 8.20
CA ASP A 104 6.86 4.53 7.51
C ASP A 104 7.79 5.34 8.42
N VAL A 105 7.56 5.35 9.73
CA VAL A 105 8.49 5.96 10.69
C VAL A 105 9.89 5.36 10.58
N ALA A 106 10.03 4.04 10.59
CA ALA A 106 11.34 3.40 10.49
C ALA A 106 11.84 3.35 9.05
N TYR A 107 10.98 3.01 8.09
CA TYR A 107 11.34 2.86 6.70
C TYR A 107 11.89 4.16 6.09
N TYR A 108 11.18 5.26 6.24
CA TYR A 108 11.64 6.58 5.76
C TYR A 108 12.66 7.22 6.70
N GLY A 109 12.62 6.91 7.99
CA GLY A 109 13.65 7.34 8.93
C GLY A 109 15.03 6.83 8.56
N LEU A 110 15.11 5.61 8.07
CA LEU A 110 16.33 5.00 7.55
C LEU A 110 16.58 5.37 6.09
N GLY A 111 15.65 5.09 5.20
CA GLY A 111 15.82 5.16 3.75
C GLY A 111 16.24 6.53 3.23
N LEU A 112 15.68 7.61 3.78
CA LEU A 112 16.07 8.98 3.42
C LEU A 112 17.41 9.41 4.05
N ASN A 113 17.94 8.63 5.00
CA ASN A 113 19.19 8.90 5.70
C ASN A 113 20.28 7.85 5.43
N ASN A 114 20.16 7.02 4.40
CA ASN A 114 21.10 5.94 4.08
C ASN A 114 22.55 6.42 4.05
N SER A 115 22.85 7.56 3.39
CA SER A 115 24.21 8.10 3.30
C SER A 115 24.79 8.40 4.66
N VAL A 116 23.97 8.90 5.58
CA VAL A 116 24.38 9.23 6.95
C VAL A 116 24.63 7.96 7.74
N ILE A 117 23.75 6.96 7.58
CA ILE A 117 23.87 5.66 8.26
C ILE A 117 25.13 4.95 7.78
N LEU A 118 25.38 4.91 6.47
CA LEU A 118 26.59 4.32 5.90
C LEU A 118 27.86 5.03 6.40
N SER A 119 27.82 6.36 6.58
CA SER A 119 28.91 7.12 7.20
C SER A 119 29.07 6.77 8.69
N ALA A 120 27.98 6.70 9.44
CA ALA A 120 27.99 6.42 10.87
C ALA A 120 28.52 5.01 11.21
N ILE A 121 28.22 4.02 10.37
CA ILE A 121 28.76 2.66 10.51
C ILE A 121 30.19 2.50 9.97
N GLY A 122 30.81 3.59 9.49
CA GLY A 122 32.18 3.62 8.99
C GLY A 122 32.38 3.09 7.56
N TYR A 123 31.29 2.80 6.82
CA TYR A 123 31.39 2.27 5.47
C TYR A 123 31.76 3.32 4.42
N SER A 124 31.29 4.57 4.55
CA SER A 124 31.50 5.63 3.57
C SER A 124 32.64 6.61 3.94
N GLY A 125 33.54 6.24 4.84
CA GLY A 125 34.75 7.03 5.15
C GLY A 125 35.74 7.06 3.97
N GLY A 126 36.42 8.18 3.75
CA GLY A 126 37.44 8.31 2.70
C GLY A 126 38.32 9.53 2.90
N HIS A 127 39.49 9.53 2.22
CA HIS A 127 40.48 10.65 2.28
C HIS A 127 40.10 11.79 1.36
N ASN A 128 39.27 11.58 0.36
CA ASN A 128 38.79 12.59 -0.56
C ASN A 128 37.29 12.46 -0.83
N MET A 129 36.71 13.54 -1.37
CA MET A 129 35.27 13.61 -1.63
C MET A 129 34.78 12.53 -2.63
N TYR A 130 35.61 12.21 -3.63
CA TYR A 130 35.27 11.17 -4.61
C TYR A 130 35.12 9.80 -3.94
N GLU A 131 36.04 9.43 -3.05
CA GLU A 131 36.01 8.17 -2.33
C GLU A 131 34.77 8.06 -1.43
N VAL A 132 34.40 9.15 -0.75
CA VAL A 132 33.20 9.23 0.07
C VAL A 132 31.93 9.01 -0.77
N PHE A 133 31.81 9.72 -1.91
CA PHE A 133 30.67 9.56 -2.81
C PHE A 133 30.63 8.16 -3.44
N TYR A 134 31.75 7.63 -3.88
CA TYR A 134 31.85 6.30 -4.46
C TYR A 134 31.40 5.22 -3.45
N LYS A 135 31.93 5.21 -2.24
CA LYS A 135 31.55 4.27 -1.19
C LYS A 135 30.09 4.42 -0.79
N THR A 136 29.59 5.65 -0.69
CA THR A 136 28.17 5.90 -0.41
C THR A 136 27.27 5.35 -1.53
N ALA A 137 27.64 5.54 -2.78
CA ALA A 137 26.88 5.02 -3.93
C ALA A 137 26.89 3.47 -3.95
N VAL A 138 28.05 2.86 -3.74
CA VAL A 138 28.18 1.39 -3.65
C VAL A 138 27.40 0.85 -2.45
N GLY A 139 27.45 1.50 -1.29
CA GLY A 139 26.66 1.10 -0.12
C GLY A 139 25.16 1.16 -0.39
N ASN A 140 24.66 2.21 -1.02
CA ASN A 140 23.25 2.28 -1.43
C ASN A 140 22.89 1.19 -2.45
N LEU A 141 23.77 0.91 -3.41
CA LEU A 141 23.58 -0.16 -4.39
C LEU A 141 23.48 -1.54 -3.71
N ILE A 142 24.32 -1.79 -2.71
CA ILE A 142 24.27 -3.03 -1.91
C ILE A 142 22.92 -3.13 -1.19
N LEU A 143 22.46 -2.06 -0.53
CA LEU A 143 21.17 -2.04 0.17
C LEU A 143 20.00 -2.35 -0.76
N VAL A 144 20.03 -1.81 -1.97
CA VAL A 144 18.97 -1.99 -2.96
C VAL A 144 19.05 -3.38 -3.59
N CYS A 145 20.20 -3.78 -4.14
CA CYS A 145 20.34 -5.01 -4.92
C CYS A 145 20.39 -6.27 -4.06
N ALA A 146 20.97 -6.23 -2.87
CA ALA A 146 21.03 -7.38 -1.97
C ALA A 146 19.88 -7.42 -0.94
N GLY A 147 19.24 -6.28 -0.67
CA GLY A 147 18.15 -6.17 0.30
C GLY A 147 16.79 -5.93 -0.36
N ALA A 148 16.55 -4.73 -0.86
CA ALA A 148 15.20 -4.30 -1.26
C ALA A 148 14.64 -5.10 -2.45
N ILE A 149 15.39 -5.25 -3.53
CA ILE A 149 14.94 -5.96 -4.74
C ILE A 149 14.60 -7.43 -4.45
N PRO A 150 15.48 -8.24 -3.82
CA PRO A 150 15.14 -9.61 -3.48
C PRO A 150 13.92 -9.70 -2.54
N GLY A 151 13.78 -8.78 -1.59
CA GLY A 151 12.63 -8.72 -0.70
C GLY A 151 11.31 -8.57 -1.46
N TYR A 152 11.23 -7.67 -2.43
CA TYR A 152 10.04 -7.52 -3.28
C TYR A 152 9.75 -8.76 -4.12
N TRP A 153 10.78 -9.36 -4.74
CA TRP A 153 10.58 -10.56 -5.56
C TRP A 153 10.07 -11.74 -4.74
N VAL A 154 10.60 -11.92 -3.52
CA VAL A 154 10.09 -12.96 -2.62
C VAL A 154 8.65 -12.64 -2.18
N SER A 155 8.31 -11.38 -1.93
CA SER A 155 6.90 -10.99 -1.69
C SER A 155 6.00 -11.38 -2.84
N VAL A 156 6.36 -11.02 -4.09
CA VAL A 156 5.57 -11.37 -5.28
C VAL A 156 5.39 -12.87 -5.42
N ALA A 157 6.46 -13.65 -5.21
CA ALA A 157 6.42 -15.12 -5.34
C ALA A 157 5.59 -15.81 -4.25
N THR A 158 5.46 -15.20 -3.06
CA THR A 158 4.92 -15.90 -1.88
C THR A 158 3.61 -15.33 -1.35
N ILE A 159 3.20 -14.14 -1.77
CA ILE A 159 2.06 -13.44 -1.19
C ILE A 159 0.72 -14.21 -1.32
N ASP A 160 0.54 -14.95 -2.41
CA ASP A 160 -0.65 -15.75 -2.64
C ASP A 160 -0.57 -17.16 -2.02
N THR A 161 0.63 -17.58 -1.60
CA THR A 161 0.84 -18.86 -0.91
C THR A 161 0.88 -18.72 0.60
N LEU A 162 1.60 -17.74 1.13
CA LEU A 162 1.69 -17.47 2.57
C LEU A 162 0.49 -16.65 3.08
N GLY A 163 0.08 -15.64 2.33
CA GLY A 163 -0.95 -14.70 2.74
C GLY A 163 -0.39 -13.36 3.21
N ARG A 164 -1.26 -12.33 3.22
CA ARG A 164 -0.83 -10.95 3.48
C ARG A 164 -0.51 -10.72 4.96
N LYS A 165 -1.40 -11.18 5.84
CA LYS A 165 -1.24 -11.02 7.29
C LYS A 165 -0.05 -11.80 7.86
N PRO A 166 0.21 -13.06 7.50
CA PRO A 166 1.41 -13.79 7.97
C PRO A 166 2.71 -13.13 7.51
N ILE A 167 2.79 -12.66 6.25
CA ILE A 167 3.96 -11.96 5.74
C ILE A 167 4.21 -10.66 6.51
N GLN A 168 3.15 -9.88 6.75
CA GLN A 168 3.25 -8.64 7.53
C GLN A 168 3.69 -8.91 8.97
N PHE A 169 3.09 -9.90 9.61
CA PHE A 169 3.43 -10.32 10.97
C PHE A 169 4.90 -10.77 11.08
N MET A 170 5.33 -11.63 10.17
CA MET A 170 6.72 -12.11 10.09
C MET A 170 7.69 -10.94 9.90
N GLY A 171 7.40 -10.05 8.92
CA GLY A 171 8.26 -8.91 8.61
C GLY A 171 8.41 -7.97 9.81
N PHE A 172 7.32 -7.56 10.45
CA PHE A 172 7.40 -6.73 11.67
C PHE A 172 8.11 -7.42 12.82
N SER A 173 7.89 -8.73 13.02
CA SER A 173 8.57 -9.49 14.08
C SER A 173 10.08 -9.52 13.87
N ILE A 174 10.54 -9.86 12.67
CA ILE A 174 11.97 -9.94 12.35
C ILE A 174 12.60 -8.55 12.41
N LEU A 175 11.94 -7.51 11.88
CA LEU A 175 12.43 -6.14 11.97
C LEU A 175 12.55 -5.67 13.42
N THR A 176 11.59 -6.00 14.28
CA THR A 176 11.67 -5.71 15.71
C THR A 176 12.94 -6.31 16.33
N VAL A 177 13.19 -7.59 16.09
CA VAL A 177 14.39 -8.29 16.61
C VAL A 177 15.66 -7.68 16.03
N LEU A 178 15.72 -7.42 14.73
CA LEU A 178 16.88 -6.81 14.07
C LEU A 178 17.21 -5.44 14.67
N PHE A 179 16.20 -4.58 14.86
CA PHE A 179 16.43 -3.25 15.44
C PHE A 179 16.77 -3.29 16.92
N ILE A 180 16.29 -4.28 17.68
CA ILE A 180 16.76 -4.56 19.04
C ILE A 180 18.25 -4.90 18.99
N ILE A 181 18.67 -5.85 18.15
CA ILE A 181 20.07 -6.23 18.03
C ILE A 181 20.94 -5.04 17.64
N ILE A 182 20.56 -4.31 16.57
CA ILE A 182 21.31 -3.13 16.11
C ILE A 182 21.37 -2.08 17.21
N GLY A 183 20.25 -1.76 17.87
CA GLY A 183 20.17 -0.68 18.86
C GLY A 183 20.96 -0.98 20.15
N PHE A 184 20.93 -2.21 20.65
CA PHE A 184 21.60 -2.57 21.91
C PHE A 184 23.03 -3.06 21.72
N ALA A 185 23.35 -3.69 20.59
CA ALA A 185 24.69 -4.17 20.30
C ALA A 185 25.50 -3.24 19.40
N TYR A 186 25.00 -2.04 19.07
CA TYR A 186 25.58 -1.09 18.12
C TYR A 186 27.10 -0.92 18.28
N HIS A 187 27.56 -0.66 19.51
CA HIS A 187 28.97 -0.42 19.81
C HIS A 187 29.85 -1.69 19.88
N LYS A 188 29.22 -2.87 19.86
CA LYS A 188 29.91 -4.16 19.86
C LYS A 188 30.05 -4.78 18.48
N LEU A 189 29.27 -4.29 17.52
CA LEU A 189 29.25 -4.80 16.17
C LEU A 189 30.26 -4.05 15.28
N SER A 190 30.92 -4.77 14.39
CA SER A 190 31.75 -4.15 13.36
C SER A 190 30.87 -3.42 12.32
N GLY A 191 31.44 -2.44 11.60
CA GLY A 191 30.74 -1.73 10.53
C GLY A 191 30.21 -2.67 9.44
N HIS A 192 30.94 -3.74 9.12
CA HIS A 192 30.46 -4.76 8.17
C HIS A 192 29.26 -5.55 8.69
N ALA A 193 29.28 -5.90 9.99
CA ALA A 193 28.15 -6.59 10.62
C ALA A 193 26.90 -5.68 10.66
N LEU A 194 27.06 -4.40 10.97
CA LEU A 194 25.99 -3.42 10.94
C LEU A 194 25.43 -3.24 9.51
N LEU A 195 26.28 -3.18 8.49
CA LEU A 195 25.85 -3.13 7.09
C LEU A 195 25.07 -4.40 6.72
N ALA A 196 25.56 -5.59 7.09
CA ALA A 196 24.87 -6.84 6.80
C ALA A 196 23.49 -6.90 7.46
N LEU A 197 23.38 -6.52 8.73
CA LEU A 197 22.08 -6.44 9.43
C LEU A 197 21.14 -5.42 8.79
N TYR A 198 21.69 -4.31 8.28
CA TYR A 198 20.90 -3.31 7.57
C TYR A 198 20.40 -3.82 6.21
N VAL A 199 21.21 -4.57 5.46
CA VAL A 199 20.76 -5.26 4.23
C VAL A 199 19.63 -6.24 4.53
N VAL A 200 19.77 -7.04 5.59
CA VAL A 200 18.71 -7.97 6.03
C VAL A 200 17.44 -7.21 6.44
N ALA A 201 17.58 -6.06 7.12
CA ALA A 201 16.44 -5.22 7.45
C ALA A 201 15.75 -4.68 6.18
N GLN A 202 16.50 -4.22 5.16
CA GLN A 202 15.95 -3.80 3.88
C GLN A 202 15.21 -4.93 3.16
N PHE A 203 15.71 -6.15 3.24
CA PHE A 203 15.03 -7.33 2.71
C PHE A 203 13.68 -7.54 3.41
N PHE A 204 13.64 -7.56 4.74
CA PHE A 204 12.40 -7.83 5.49
C PHE A 204 11.44 -6.65 5.54
N PHE A 205 11.88 -5.43 5.31
CA PHE A 205 10.95 -4.34 5.04
C PHE A 205 10.11 -4.65 3.80
N ASN A 206 10.71 -5.11 2.73
CA ASN A 206 10.09 -5.32 1.43
C ASN A 206 9.46 -6.71 1.27
N PHE A 207 10.08 -7.76 1.88
CA PHE A 207 9.43 -9.05 2.12
C PHE A 207 8.64 -9.01 3.44
N GLY A 208 7.73 -8.08 3.55
CA GLY A 208 7.01 -7.86 4.80
C GLY A 208 6.07 -6.66 4.70
N PRO A 209 6.12 -5.76 5.69
CA PRO A 209 5.14 -4.72 5.85
C PRO A 209 5.10 -3.73 4.68
N ASN A 210 6.20 -3.42 4.00
CA ASN A 210 6.19 -2.44 2.91
C ASN A 210 5.32 -2.87 1.71
N SER A 211 5.26 -4.18 1.42
CA SER A 211 4.36 -4.72 0.39
C SER A 211 2.93 -4.84 0.92
N THR A 212 2.75 -5.38 2.13
CA THR A 212 1.43 -5.74 2.64
C THR A 212 0.62 -4.56 3.13
N THR A 213 1.23 -3.52 3.70
CA THR A 213 0.53 -2.29 4.11
C THR A 213 -0.08 -1.53 2.93
N PHE A 214 0.44 -1.73 1.72
CA PHE A 214 -0.15 -1.22 0.49
C PHE A 214 -1.29 -2.11 -0.03
N ILE A 215 -1.09 -3.44 -0.03
CA ILE A 215 -2.02 -4.39 -0.64
C ILE A 215 -3.29 -4.56 0.21
N VAL A 216 -3.13 -4.75 1.53
CA VAL A 216 -4.27 -5.03 2.43
C VAL A 216 -5.35 -3.96 2.39
N PRO A 217 -5.05 -2.63 2.44
CA PRO A 217 -6.09 -1.60 2.32
C PRO A 217 -6.78 -1.59 0.95
N GLY A 218 -6.11 -2.05 -0.10
CA GLY A 218 -6.71 -2.21 -1.43
C GLY A 218 -7.72 -3.36 -1.50
N GLU A 219 -7.55 -4.38 -0.65
CA GLU A 219 -8.36 -5.61 -0.66
C GLU A 219 -9.47 -5.64 0.40
N CYS A 220 -9.25 -5.05 1.59
CA CYS A 220 -10.11 -5.29 2.75
C CYS A 220 -11.29 -4.31 2.91
N PHE A 221 -11.35 -3.23 2.14
CA PHE A 221 -12.42 -2.23 2.28
C PHE A 221 -13.52 -2.38 1.23
N PRO A 222 -14.78 -2.09 1.60
CA PRO A 222 -15.90 -2.05 0.66
C PRO A 222 -15.62 -1.08 -0.49
N THR A 223 -16.08 -1.42 -1.69
CA THR A 223 -15.84 -0.62 -2.93
C THR A 223 -16.17 0.85 -2.73
N ARG A 224 -17.31 1.15 -2.08
CA ARG A 224 -17.78 2.51 -1.79
C ARG A 224 -16.76 3.34 -0.97
N TYR A 225 -16.08 2.73 0.00
CA TYR A 225 -15.18 3.43 0.91
C TYR A 225 -13.70 3.14 0.64
N ARG A 226 -13.38 2.23 -0.29
CA ARG A 226 -12.04 1.69 -0.52
C ARG A 226 -11.01 2.77 -0.80
N SER A 227 -11.29 3.64 -1.77
CA SER A 227 -10.37 4.71 -2.16
C SER A 227 -10.06 5.66 -1.00
N THR A 228 -11.09 6.10 -0.28
CA THR A 228 -10.94 7.01 0.87
C THR A 228 -10.18 6.34 2.02
N SER A 229 -10.51 5.07 2.33
CA SER A 229 -9.89 4.34 3.44
C SER A 229 -8.43 3.97 3.14
N HIS A 230 -8.14 3.59 1.88
CA HIS A 230 -6.78 3.38 1.41
C HIS A 230 -5.98 4.68 1.48
N GLY A 231 -6.56 5.77 0.97
CA GLY A 231 -5.93 7.09 1.02
C GLY A 231 -5.64 7.55 2.45
N LEU A 232 -6.58 7.33 3.39
CA LEU A 232 -6.39 7.66 4.80
C LEU A 232 -5.27 6.80 5.43
N SER A 233 -5.23 5.51 5.12
CA SER A 233 -4.16 4.62 5.58
C SER A 233 -2.79 5.05 5.05
N ALA A 234 -2.71 5.40 3.75
CA ALA A 234 -1.48 5.91 3.15
C ALA A 234 -1.05 7.28 3.71
N ALA A 235 -2.02 8.17 3.96
CA ALA A 235 -1.76 9.48 4.57
C ALA A 235 -1.18 9.34 5.97
N SER A 236 -1.67 8.38 6.78
CA SER A 236 -1.10 8.11 8.11
C SER A 236 0.37 7.67 8.02
N GLY A 237 0.74 6.87 7.02
CA GLY A 237 2.14 6.53 6.74
C GLY A 237 2.98 7.78 6.44
N LYS A 238 2.46 8.71 5.62
CA LYS A 238 3.19 9.96 5.33
C LYS A 238 3.37 10.84 6.57
N VAL A 239 2.41 10.85 7.49
CA VAL A 239 2.59 11.50 8.81
C VAL A 239 3.74 10.82 9.57
N GLY A 240 3.81 9.49 9.57
CA GLY A 240 4.93 8.75 10.14
C GLY A 240 6.28 9.13 9.53
N ALA A 241 6.37 9.22 8.20
CA ALA A 241 7.57 9.66 7.49
C ALA A 241 8.00 11.09 7.85
N ILE A 242 7.05 12.02 7.99
CA ILE A 242 7.33 13.40 8.42
C ILE A 242 7.89 13.42 9.84
N ILE A 243 7.26 12.69 10.77
CA ILE A 243 7.74 12.58 12.15
C ILE A 243 9.16 12.02 12.17
N ALA A 244 9.43 10.99 11.35
CA ALA A 244 10.76 10.41 11.24
C ALA A 244 11.83 11.46 10.87
N GLN A 245 11.56 12.33 9.90
CA GLN A 245 12.53 13.34 9.46
C GLN A 245 12.67 14.48 10.46
N VAL A 246 11.56 14.98 11.00
CA VAL A 246 11.57 16.14 11.92
C VAL A 246 12.13 15.78 13.29
N VAL A 247 11.84 14.57 13.81
CA VAL A 247 12.24 14.18 15.16
C VAL A 247 13.58 13.45 15.16
N PHE A 248 13.76 12.44 14.30
CA PHE A 248 14.95 11.56 14.39
C PHE A 248 16.18 12.16 13.73
N GLY A 249 16.03 13.07 12.76
CA GLY A 249 17.13 13.83 12.18
C GLY A 249 17.94 14.56 13.25
N PRO A 250 17.35 15.48 14.03
CA PRO A 250 17.98 16.15 15.14
C PRO A 250 18.38 15.22 16.31
N LEU A 251 17.54 14.21 16.59
CA LEU A 251 17.76 13.32 17.72
C LEU A 251 19.08 12.52 17.59
N ARG A 252 19.39 12.00 16.39
CA ARG A 252 20.62 11.21 16.16
C ARG A 252 21.90 12.02 16.37
N THR A 253 21.85 13.34 16.15
CA THR A 253 22.99 14.25 16.31
C THR A 253 23.12 14.82 17.72
N LYS A 254 22.23 14.45 18.64
CA LYS A 254 22.26 14.91 20.02
C LYS A 254 23.59 14.54 20.69
N GLY A 255 24.32 15.56 21.16
CA GLY A 255 25.63 15.39 21.81
C GLY A 255 26.80 15.27 20.82
N ALA A 256 26.59 15.44 19.51
CA ALA A 256 27.69 15.52 18.54
C ALA A 256 28.45 16.83 18.69
N ALA A 257 29.78 16.74 18.62
CA ALA A 257 30.64 17.94 18.60
C ALA A 257 30.50 18.68 17.25
N PRO A 258 30.63 20.01 17.23
CA PRO A 258 30.63 20.77 15.97
C PRO A 258 31.75 20.25 15.02
N GLY A 259 31.38 19.92 13.77
CA GLY A 259 32.30 19.37 12.76
C GLY A 259 32.62 17.89 12.90
N ALA A 260 31.97 17.16 13.80
CA ALA A 260 32.12 15.72 13.91
C ALA A 260 31.70 14.99 12.60
N THR A 261 32.44 13.95 12.23
CA THR A 261 32.21 13.14 11.03
C THR A 261 32.04 11.65 11.38
N GLY A 262 31.48 10.88 10.48
CA GLY A 262 31.30 9.43 10.68
C GLY A 262 30.41 9.10 11.89
N ALA A 263 30.82 8.12 12.68
CA ALA A 263 30.08 7.67 13.87
C ALA A 263 29.91 8.78 14.92
N ALA A 264 30.93 9.66 15.08
CA ALA A 264 30.87 10.78 16.02
C ALA A 264 29.83 11.86 15.64
N ALA A 265 29.42 11.93 14.38
CA ALA A 265 28.35 12.82 13.93
C ALA A 265 26.96 12.34 14.30
N SER A 266 26.80 11.08 14.71
CA SER A 266 25.51 10.48 15.03
C SER A 266 25.60 9.63 16.31
N PRO A 267 25.98 10.21 17.47
CA PRO A 267 26.24 9.45 18.71
C PRO A 267 24.95 8.79 19.27
N TRP A 268 23.79 9.32 18.93
CA TRP A 268 22.49 8.81 19.37
C TRP A 268 21.83 7.82 18.40
N LEU A 269 22.53 7.41 17.34
CA LEU A 269 21.97 6.52 16.32
C LEU A 269 21.49 5.18 16.89
N ASN A 270 22.21 4.63 17.87
CA ASN A 270 21.81 3.41 18.58
C ASN A 270 20.44 3.56 19.28
N HIS A 271 20.17 4.70 19.92
CA HIS A 271 18.88 4.96 20.56
C HIS A 271 17.76 5.16 19.53
N VAL A 272 18.06 5.77 18.38
CA VAL A 272 17.11 5.87 17.27
C VAL A 272 16.72 4.45 16.78
N MET A 273 17.66 3.51 16.69
CA MET A 273 17.36 2.12 16.32
C MET A 273 16.49 1.43 17.38
N GLN A 274 16.70 1.70 18.66
CA GLN A 274 15.84 1.20 19.74
C GLN A 274 14.40 1.74 19.62
N ILE A 275 14.25 3.01 19.27
CA ILE A 275 12.94 3.61 19.03
C ILE A 275 12.29 2.96 17.79
N PHE A 276 13.03 2.71 16.72
CA PHE A 276 12.49 2.00 15.55
C PHE A 276 12.07 0.57 15.90
N ALA A 277 12.77 -0.12 16.80
CA ALA A 277 12.33 -1.42 17.31
C ALA A 277 10.95 -1.33 17.97
N LEU A 278 10.72 -0.29 18.79
CA LEU A 278 9.40 -0.05 19.39
C LEU A 278 8.32 0.20 18.33
N PHE A 279 8.60 1.01 17.30
CA PHE A 279 7.64 1.25 16.22
C PHE A 279 7.34 -0.03 15.43
N MET A 280 8.32 -0.88 15.15
CA MET A 280 8.09 -2.17 14.50
C MET A 280 7.23 -3.09 15.38
N PHE A 281 7.47 -3.10 16.67
CA PHE A 281 6.64 -3.85 17.62
C PHE A 281 5.20 -3.34 17.66
N LEU A 282 4.98 -2.03 17.66
CA LEU A 282 3.64 -1.44 17.57
C LEU A 282 2.96 -1.77 16.23
N GLY A 283 3.72 -1.80 15.14
CA GLY A 283 3.25 -2.27 13.83
C GLY A 283 2.84 -3.74 13.86
N LEU A 284 3.58 -4.58 14.59
CA LEU A 284 3.21 -5.97 14.84
C LEU A 284 1.87 -6.07 15.56
N LEU A 285 1.65 -5.26 16.61
CA LEU A 285 0.39 -5.24 17.36
C LEU A 285 -0.79 -4.79 16.48
N THR A 286 -0.62 -3.76 15.65
CA THR A 286 -1.70 -3.32 14.74
C THR A 286 -2.02 -4.34 13.65
N THR A 287 -1.08 -5.22 13.30
CA THR A 287 -1.31 -6.33 12.37
C THR A 287 -2.39 -7.32 12.86
N PHE A 288 -2.60 -7.45 14.17
CA PHE A 288 -3.69 -8.29 14.68
C PHE A 288 -5.08 -7.76 14.32
N LEU A 289 -5.22 -6.46 14.10
CA LEU A 289 -6.50 -5.80 13.79
C LEU A 289 -6.94 -6.00 12.33
N ILE A 290 -6.02 -6.32 11.41
CA ILE A 290 -6.33 -6.52 10.01
C ILE A 290 -6.83 -7.96 9.76
N PRO A 291 -7.75 -8.15 8.80
CA PRO A 291 -8.16 -9.48 8.36
C PRO A 291 -7.09 -10.12 7.46
N GLU A 292 -7.09 -11.44 7.34
CA GLU A 292 -6.38 -12.12 6.25
C GLU A 292 -7.21 -12.03 4.98
N THR A 293 -6.60 -11.56 3.90
CA THR A 293 -7.27 -11.30 2.63
C THR A 293 -7.00 -12.38 1.56
N LYS A 294 -6.06 -13.28 1.83
CA LYS A 294 -5.66 -14.35 0.92
C LYS A 294 -6.85 -15.18 0.44
N ARG A 295 -6.99 -15.32 -0.89
CA ARG A 295 -8.01 -16.14 -1.56
C ARG A 295 -9.46 -15.83 -1.16
N LYS A 296 -9.72 -14.61 -0.72
CA LYS A 296 -11.06 -14.12 -0.44
C LYS A 296 -11.48 -13.14 -1.51
N THR A 297 -12.77 -13.16 -1.84
CA THR A 297 -13.32 -12.15 -2.75
C THR A 297 -13.44 -10.81 -2.03
N LEU A 298 -13.46 -9.75 -2.80
CA LEU A 298 -13.58 -8.40 -2.24
C LEU A 298 -14.94 -8.19 -1.56
N GLU A 299 -15.99 -8.85 -2.06
CA GLU A 299 -17.35 -8.85 -1.51
C GLU A 299 -17.41 -9.57 -0.16
N GLU A 300 -16.71 -10.70 -0.05
CA GLU A 300 -16.61 -11.44 1.23
C GLU A 300 -15.90 -10.59 2.30
N LEU A 301 -14.81 -9.93 1.91
CA LEU A 301 -14.04 -9.05 2.81
C LEU A 301 -14.83 -7.80 3.19
N ALA A 302 -15.58 -7.24 2.24
CA ALA A 302 -16.46 -6.11 2.45
C ALA A 302 -17.67 -6.44 3.36
N GLY A 303 -17.99 -7.72 3.56
CA GLY A 303 -19.15 -8.14 4.35
C GLY A 303 -20.46 -8.14 3.56
N GLU A 304 -20.40 -8.22 2.24
CA GLU A 304 -21.55 -8.17 1.35
C GLU A 304 -22.15 -9.55 1.09
N VAL A 305 -21.41 -10.64 1.37
CA VAL A 305 -21.83 -12.03 1.09
C VAL A 305 -22.55 -12.64 2.31
N PRO A 306 -23.83 -13.07 2.18
CA PRO A 306 -24.55 -13.75 3.24
C PRO A 306 -23.83 -15.03 3.70
N GLY A 307 -23.87 -15.29 5.02
CA GLY A 307 -23.24 -16.47 5.61
C GLY A 307 -21.75 -16.32 5.94
N THR A 308 -21.12 -15.20 5.60
CA THR A 308 -19.74 -14.92 6.02
C THR A 308 -19.70 -14.27 7.41
N PRO A 309 -18.61 -14.46 8.20
CA PRO A 309 -18.49 -13.87 9.54
C PRO A 309 -18.57 -12.33 9.54
N ASN A 310 -18.33 -11.73 8.39
CA ASN A 310 -18.27 -10.28 8.20
C ASN A 310 -19.56 -9.73 7.55
N TYR A 311 -20.57 -10.53 7.32
CA TYR A 311 -21.80 -10.11 6.66
C TYR A 311 -22.49 -8.95 7.36
N ASP A 312 -22.80 -7.91 6.59
CA ASP A 312 -23.61 -6.76 7.02
C ASP A 312 -24.82 -6.59 6.08
N PRO A 313 -26.06 -6.83 6.59
CA PRO A 313 -27.26 -6.67 5.77
C PRO A 313 -27.45 -5.25 5.19
N ALA A 314 -26.89 -4.24 5.83
CA ALA A 314 -26.97 -2.87 5.34
C ALA A 314 -26.13 -2.67 4.07
N LEU A 315 -24.93 -3.27 4.03
CA LEU A 315 -24.07 -3.25 2.84
C LEU A 315 -24.62 -4.12 1.72
N ALA A 316 -25.14 -5.31 2.06
CA ALA A 316 -25.71 -6.24 1.09
C ALA A 316 -26.98 -5.69 0.39
N ARG A 317 -27.71 -4.78 1.00
CA ARG A 317 -28.86 -4.12 0.36
C ARG A 317 -28.45 -3.23 -0.81
N TYR A 318 -27.24 -2.66 -0.78
CA TYR A 318 -26.71 -1.86 -1.88
C TYR A 318 -26.34 -2.73 -3.09
N THR A 319 -25.82 -3.95 -2.86
CA THR A 319 -25.49 -4.92 -3.91
C THR A 319 -26.72 -5.72 -4.40
N ALA A 320 -27.64 -6.08 -3.51
CA ALA A 320 -28.85 -6.83 -3.89
C ALA A 320 -29.84 -6.03 -4.76
N GLY A 321 -29.85 -4.70 -4.64
CA GLY A 321 -30.58 -3.81 -5.54
C GLY A 321 -30.09 -3.91 -6.98
N ALA A 322 -28.77 -4.01 -7.18
CA ALA A 322 -28.14 -4.20 -8.47
C ALA A 322 -28.40 -5.59 -9.07
N GLN A 323 -28.40 -6.65 -8.26
CA GLN A 323 -28.72 -8.01 -8.73
C GLN A 323 -30.18 -8.19 -9.17
N LYS A 324 -31.14 -7.56 -8.50
CA LYS A 324 -32.54 -7.63 -8.92
C LYS A 324 -32.83 -6.93 -10.26
N SER A 325 -32.12 -5.85 -10.56
CA SER A 325 -32.23 -5.17 -11.86
C SER A 325 -31.56 -5.94 -13.00
N GLY A 326 -30.48 -6.68 -12.72
CA GLY A 326 -29.78 -7.52 -13.70
C GLY A 326 -30.49 -8.83 -14.03
N HIS A 327 -31.27 -9.40 -13.09
CA HIS A 327 -31.98 -10.68 -13.33
C HIS A 327 -33.23 -10.52 -14.20
N SER A 328 -33.88 -9.38 -14.17
CA SER A 328 -35.03 -9.12 -15.04
C SER A 328 -34.68 -8.93 -16.53
N SER A 329 -33.42 -8.59 -16.81
CA SER A 329 -32.93 -8.48 -18.20
C SER A 329 -32.32 -9.77 -18.76
N HIS A 330 -31.99 -10.77 -17.90
CA HIS A 330 -31.41 -12.03 -18.36
C HIS A 330 -32.43 -13.14 -18.64
N GLU A 331 -33.66 -13.06 -18.11
CA GLU A 331 -34.71 -14.05 -18.46
C GLU A 331 -35.17 -13.95 -19.92
N GLY A 332 -34.90 -12.82 -20.60
CA GLY A 332 -35.22 -12.65 -22.03
C GLY A 332 -34.18 -13.24 -23.00
N ILE A 333 -32.96 -13.51 -22.56
CA ILE A 333 -31.85 -13.91 -23.45
C ILE A 333 -31.43 -15.39 -23.28
N ALA A 334 -31.93 -16.08 -22.24
CA ALA A 334 -31.53 -17.45 -21.93
C ALA A 334 -32.19 -18.53 -22.82
N HIS A 335 -32.98 -18.16 -23.84
CA HIS A 335 -33.70 -19.15 -24.66
C HIS A 335 -33.06 -19.49 -26.00
N GLU A 336 -31.86 -18.97 -26.35
CA GLU A 336 -31.32 -19.17 -27.69
C GLU A 336 -29.78 -19.39 -27.77
N ILE A 337 -29.22 -20.15 -26.83
CA ILE A 337 -27.86 -20.67 -27.05
C ILE A 337 -27.84 -22.16 -26.73
N GLN A 338 -28.01 -22.98 -27.77
CA GLN A 338 -27.67 -24.40 -27.75
C GLN A 338 -26.12 -24.55 -27.76
N PRO A 339 -25.56 -25.47 -26.97
CA PRO A 339 -24.13 -25.71 -27.00
C PRO A 339 -23.74 -26.52 -28.27
N GLU A 340 -23.06 -25.88 -29.20
CA GLU A 340 -22.39 -26.59 -30.29
C GLU A 340 -21.23 -27.40 -29.72
N LYS A 341 -21.28 -28.70 -29.93
CA LYS A 341 -20.24 -29.66 -29.59
C LYS A 341 -19.00 -29.39 -30.45
N ILE A 342 -17.90 -29.06 -29.83
CA ILE A 342 -16.60 -29.10 -30.46
C ILE A 342 -16.02 -30.49 -30.22
N VAL A 343 -15.74 -31.18 -31.36
CA VAL A 343 -15.00 -32.42 -31.46
C VAL A 343 -13.52 -32.12 -31.33
#